data_d790271784a270ea32fab99d22764493
#
_entry.id   d790271784a270ea32fab99d22764493
#
_cell.length_a   1.000
_cell.length_b   1.000
_cell.length_c   1.000
_cell.angle_alpha   90.00
_cell.angle_beta   90.00
_cell.angle_gamma   90.00
#
_symmetry.space_group_name_H-M   'P 1'
#
loop_
_entity.id
_entity.type
_entity.pdbx_description
1 polymer ?
#
loop_
_entity_poly.entity_id
_entity_poly.type
_entity_poly.pdbx_seq_one_letter_code
_entity_poly.pdbx_strand_id
1 'polypeptide(L)'
;MKRTGAKLAVYALEEIGVKFTFGIPGVHNTEIYDELNKSEKITPVLVTHECGGAFMADAISRTTDSIGTLMIVPAAGMTHALSGIGEAYLDGIPMLIISGGVRRDTGKFYQLHQIDQHKILAGITKKSFLIKEHSEIVPTIFE
;
A
#
# COMPACT_ATOMS: atom_id res chain seq x y z
N MET A 1 -16.29 0.04 20.46
CA MET A 1 -16.49 -0.78 19.24
C MET A 1 -15.11 -1.26 18.76
N LYS A 2 -14.89 -2.57 18.59
CA LYS A 2 -13.61 -3.06 18.02
C LYS A 2 -13.59 -2.75 16.51
N ARG A 3 -12.52 -2.12 16.03
CA ARG A 3 -12.31 -1.85 14.61
C ARG A 3 -11.29 -2.86 14.05
N THR A 4 -11.47 -3.28 12.80
CA THR A 4 -10.50 -4.12 12.09
C THR A 4 -9.27 -3.31 11.70
N GLY A 5 -8.14 -3.97 11.47
CA GLY A 5 -6.92 -3.31 10.96
C GLY A 5 -7.17 -2.62 9.60
N ALA A 6 -7.94 -3.26 8.73
CA ALA A 6 -8.33 -2.68 7.43
C ALA A 6 -9.09 -1.36 7.60
N LYS A 7 -10.07 -1.32 8.53
CA LYS A 7 -10.82 -0.09 8.81
C LYS A 7 -9.94 1.02 9.39
N LEU A 8 -8.95 0.68 10.22
CA LEU A 8 -7.99 1.66 10.74
C LEU A 8 -7.09 2.21 9.64
N ALA A 9 -6.64 1.34 8.73
CA ALA A 9 -5.82 1.76 7.59
C ALA A 9 -6.58 2.72 6.67
N VAL A 10 -7.81 2.36 6.26
CA VAL A 10 -8.63 3.21 5.40
C VAL A 10 -8.96 4.54 6.09
N TYR A 11 -9.31 4.52 7.38
CA TYR A 11 -9.51 5.74 8.17
C TYR A 11 -8.26 6.66 8.13
N ALA A 12 -7.07 6.09 8.35
CA ALA A 12 -5.85 6.89 8.32
C ALA A 12 -5.57 7.48 6.93
N LEU A 13 -5.81 6.71 5.86
CA LEU A 13 -5.68 7.21 4.48
C LEU A 13 -6.66 8.35 4.18
N GLU A 14 -7.89 8.25 4.66
CA GLU A 14 -8.89 9.33 4.53
C GLU A 14 -8.44 10.62 5.23
N GLU A 15 -7.89 10.49 6.44
CA GLU A 15 -7.46 11.62 7.26
C GLU A 15 -6.21 12.33 6.70
N ILE A 16 -5.29 11.62 6.05
CA ILE A 16 -4.15 12.23 5.35
C ILE A 16 -4.51 12.74 3.95
N GLY A 17 -5.78 12.65 3.55
CA GLY A 17 -6.29 13.24 2.31
C GLY A 17 -6.06 12.42 1.04
N VAL A 18 -5.81 11.11 1.15
CA VAL A 18 -5.77 10.22 -0.02
C VAL A 18 -7.10 10.24 -0.75
N LYS A 19 -7.07 10.43 -2.08
CA LYS A 19 -8.25 10.44 -2.94
C LYS A 19 -8.37 9.20 -3.82
N PHE A 20 -7.24 8.61 -4.18
CA PHE A 20 -7.20 7.43 -5.04
C PHE A 20 -6.21 6.41 -4.50
N THR A 21 -6.57 5.13 -4.60
CA THR A 21 -5.64 4.02 -4.43
C THR A 21 -5.61 3.20 -5.70
N PHE A 22 -4.42 2.76 -6.10
CA PHE A 22 -4.21 1.95 -7.30
C PHE A 22 -3.70 0.57 -6.94
N GLY A 23 -4.20 -0.47 -7.57
CA GLY A 23 -3.69 -1.82 -7.32
C GLY A 23 -4.63 -2.91 -7.75
N ILE A 24 -4.32 -4.13 -7.32
CA ILE A 24 -5.08 -5.34 -7.62
C ILE A 24 -5.45 -6.03 -6.31
N PRO A 25 -6.74 -6.32 -6.06
CA PRO A 25 -7.16 -7.12 -4.92
C PRO A 25 -6.61 -8.54 -4.97
N GLY A 26 -6.19 -9.05 -3.83
CA GLY A 26 -5.74 -10.44 -3.67
C GLY A 26 -5.84 -10.87 -2.21
N VAL A 27 -5.51 -12.15 -1.93
CA VAL A 27 -5.73 -12.80 -0.61
C VAL A 27 -5.15 -12.00 0.57
N HIS A 28 -4.16 -11.14 0.35
CA HIS A 28 -3.44 -10.45 1.41
C HIS A 28 -3.90 -8.99 1.63
N ASN A 29 -4.86 -8.50 0.83
CA ASN A 29 -5.36 -7.13 0.93
C ASN A 29 -6.87 -7.01 0.68
N THR A 30 -7.60 -8.12 0.54
CA THR A 30 -9.04 -8.14 0.26
C THR A 30 -9.82 -7.35 1.32
N GLU A 31 -9.50 -7.51 2.60
CA GLU A 31 -10.18 -6.81 3.69
C GLU A 31 -9.99 -5.29 3.61
N ILE A 32 -8.84 -4.82 3.11
CA ILE A 32 -8.60 -3.39 2.90
C ILE A 32 -9.44 -2.89 1.73
N TYR A 33 -9.54 -3.65 0.64
CA TYR A 33 -10.41 -3.31 -0.49
C TYR A 33 -11.89 -3.30 -0.11
N ASP A 34 -12.33 -4.21 0.77
CA ASP A 34 -13.70 -4.19 1.30
C ASP A 34 -14.01 -2.90 2.09
N GLU A 35 -13.04 -2.37 2.82
CA GLU A 35 -13.21 -1.11 3.52
C GLU A 35 -13.05 0.10 2.58
N LEU A 36 -12.15 0.05 1.60
CA LEU A 36 -12.01 1.09 0.56
C LEU A 36 -13.30 1.26 -0.24
N ASN A 37 -13.98 0.15 -0.60
CA ASN A 37 -15.26 0.18 -1.32
C ASN A 37 -16.41 0.82 -0.51
N LYS A 38 -16.26 0.97 0.82
CA LYS A 38 -17.21 1.65 1.69
C LYS A 38 -16.86 3.12 1.92
N SER A 39 -15.66 3.54 1.52
CA SER A 39 -15.21 4.91 1.67
C SER A 39 -15.94 5.83 0.69
N GLU A 40 -16.40 6.98 1.19
CA GLU A 40 -16.93 8.06 0.36
C GLU A 40 -15.86 9.08 -0.04
N LYS A 41 -14.64 8.95 0.52
CA LYS A 41 -13.53 9.88 0.31
C LYS A 41 -12.46 9.34 -0.64
N ILE A 42 -12.29 8.02 -0.72
CA ILE A 42 -11.25 7.34 -1.50
C ILE A 42 -11.88 6.51 -2.60
N THR A 43 -11.43 6.69 -3.82
CA THR A 43 -11.79 5.85 -4.97
C THR A 43 -10.70 4.79 -5.21
N PRO A 44 -10.97 3.49 -4.96
CA PRO A 44 -10.06 2.43 -5.36
C PRO A 44 -10.13 2.21 -6.87
N VAL A 45 -8.99 2.30 -7.54
CA VAL A 45 -8.86 2.10 -8.98
C VAL A 45 -8.21 0.74 -9.24
N LEU A 46 -8.96 -0.17 -9.84
CA LEU A 46 -8.44 -1.45 -10.28
C LEU A 46 -7.52 -1.24 -11.49
N VAL A 47 -6.31 -1.75 -11.39
CA VAL A 47 -5.35 -1.75 -12.51
C VAL A 47 -5.17 -3.17 -13.07
N THR A 48 -4.61 -3.28 -14.27
CA THR A 48 -4.34 -4.59 -14.90
C THR A 48 -2.91 -5.06 -14.65
N HIS A 49 -2.04 -4.18 -14.15
CA HIS A 49 -0.65 -4.48 -13.79
C HIS A 49 -0.16 -3.45 -12.77
N GLU A 50 0.53 -3.87 -11.72
CA GLU A 50 0.94 -3.00 -10.63
C GLU A 50 1.96 -1.93 -11.04
N CYS A 51 2.76 -2.20 -12.05
CA CYS A 51 3.65 -1.17 -12.63
C CYS A 51 2.84 0.02 -13.15
N GLY A 52 1.77 -0.24 -13.91
CA GLY A 52 0.86 0.82 -14.35
C GLY A 52 0.21 1.55 -13.17
N GLY A 53 -0.19 0.81 -12.14
CA GLY A 53 -0.71 1.39 -10.90
C GLY A 53 0.28 2.31 -10.19
N ALA A 54 1.56 1.93 -10.15
CA ALA A 54 2.62 2.74 -9.56
C ALA A 54 2.83 4.05 -10.33
N PHE A 55 2.85 4.02 -11.68
CA PHE A 55 2.92 5.24 -12.49
C PHE A 55 1.66 6.11 -12.38
N MET A 56 0.48 5.51 -12.19
CA MET A 56 -0.75 6.27 -11.89
C MET A 56 -0.66 6.97 -10.53
N ALA A 57 -0.14 6.28 -9.50
CA ALA A 57 0.09 6.87 -8.19
C ALA A 57 1.12 8.01 -8.26
N ASP A 58 2.23 7.82 -8.97
CA ASP A 58 3.23 8.86 -9.23
C ASP A 58 2.58 10.10 -9.88
N ALA A 59 1.76 9.90 -10.92
CA ALA A 59 1.06 10.98 -11.60
C ALA A 59 0.12 11.77 -10.68
N ILE A 60 -0.60 11.11 -9.77
CA ILE A 60 -1.47 11.78 -8.79
C ILE A 60 -0.65 12.72 -7.91
N SER A 61 0.48 12.27 -7.39
CA SER A 61 1.35 13.12 -6.55
C SER A 61 1.98 14.29 -7.32
N ARG A 62 2.21 14.13 -8.63
CA ARG A 62 2.77 15.21 -9.48
C ARG A 62 1.73 16.27 -9.84
N THR A 63 0.46 15.91 -9.92
CA THR A 63 -0.58 16.75 -10.55
C THR A 63 -1.67 17.21 -9.58
N THR A 64 -1.66 16.74 -8.35
CA THR A 64 -2.69 17.07 -7.34
C THR A 64 -2.06 17.29 -5.96
N ASP A 65 -2.87 17.75 -5.01
CA ASP A 65 -2.48 17.88 -3.59
C ASP A 65 -2.66 16.56 -2.81
N SER A 66 -3.04 15.46 -3.49
CA SER A 66 -3.20 14.15 -2.87
C SER A 66 -1.93 13.33 -3.04
N ILE A 67 -1.57 12.53 -2.03
CA ILE A 67 -0.48 11.57 -2.16
C ILE A 67 -0.95 10.35 -2.97
N GLY A 68 -0.21 10.03 -4.03
CA GLY A 68 -0.44 8.84 -4.82
C GLY A 68 -0.21 7.58 -3.98
N THR A 69 -1.23 6.74 -3.90
CA THR A 69 -1.23 5.58 -3.00
C THR A 69 -1.37 4.29 -3.79
N LEU A 70 -0.40 3.39 -3.61
CA LEU A 70 -0.39 2.06 -4.20
C LEU A 70 -0.81 1.02 -3.16
N MET A 71 -1.82 0.20 -3.50
CA MET A 71 -2.36 -0.86 -2.65
C MET A 71 -2.14 -2.22 -3.30
N ILE A 72 -1.13 -2.97 -2.85
CA ILE A 72 -0.65 -4.17 -3.55
C ILE A 72 -0.57 -5.40 -2.64
N VAL A 73 -0.59 -6.57 -3.27
CA VAL A 73 -0.26 -7.82 -2.60
C VAL A 73 1.27 -7.93 -2.43
N PRO A 74 1.75 -8.69 -1.42
CA PRO A 74 3.18 -8.92 -1.23
C PRO A 74 3.79 -9.72 -2.39
N ALA A 75 5.10 -9.75 -2.46
CA ALA A 75 5.90 -10.44 -3.46
C ALA A 75 5.56 -10.02 -4.90
N ALA A 76 4.73 -10.76 -5.61
CA ALA A 76 4.47 -10.50 -7.04
C ALA A 76 3.96 -9.07 -7.28
N GLY A 77 2.94 -8.61 -6.55
CA GLY A 77 2.41 -7.26 -6.71
C GLY A 77 3.46 -6.19 -6.43
N MET A 78 4.24 -6.37 -5.36
CA MET A 78 5.31 -5.45 -5.02
C MET A 78 6.43 -5.46 -6.07
N THR A 79 6.90 -6.63 -6.52
CA THR A 79 7.98 -6.71 -7.52
C THR A 79 7.55 -6.18 -8.89
N HIS A 80 6.29 -6.37 -9.29
CA HIS A 80 5.73 -5.76 -10.50
C HIS A 80 5.70 -4.22 -10.42
N ALA A 81 5.56 -3.63 -9.24
CA ALA A 81 5.46 -2.18 -9.07
C ALA A 81 6.82 -1.47 -9.04
N LEU A 82 7.95 -2.19 -8.94
CA LEU A 82 9.27 -1.61 -8.69
C LEU A 82 9.67 -0.50 -9.67
N SER A 83 9.31 -0.62 -10.94
CA SER A 83 9.67 0.40 -11.95
C SER A 83 9.06 1.76 -11.62
N GLY A 84 7.76 1.82 -11.34
CA GLY A 84 7.11 3.09 -11.00
C GLY A 84 7.49 3.61 -9.61
N ILE A 85 7.76 2.71 -8.65
CA ILE A 85 8.26 3.08 -7.32
C ILE A 85 9.67 3.70 -7.46
N GLY A 86 10.54 3.06 -8.25
CA GLY A 86 11.89 3.55 -8.49
C GLY A 86 11.91 4.91 -9.18
N GLU A 87 11.04 5.13 -10.16
CA GLU A 87 10.91 6.42 -10.86
C GLU A 87 10.47 7.54 -9.90
N ALA A 88 9.41 7.29 -9.11
CA ALA A 88 8.97 8.25 -8.11
C ALA A 88 10.08 8.59 -7.10
N TYR A 89 10.85 7.57 -6.66
CA TYR A 89 11.97 7.77 -5.75
C TYR A 89 13.08 8.64 -6.35
N LEU A 90 13.48 8.37 -7.59
CA LEU A 90 14.53 9.12 -8.28
C LEU A 90 14.15 10.58 -8.50
N ASP A 91 12.90 10.84 -8.81
CA ASP A 91 12.37 12.19 -9.02
C ASP A 91 11.96 12.90 -7.72
N GLY A 92 12.06 12.22 -6.57
CA GLY A 92 11.65 12.78 -5.28
C GLY A 92 10.14 12.99 -5.14
N ILE A 93 9.33 12.24 -5.88
CA ILE A 93 7.86 12.31 -5.83
C ILE A 93 7.34 11.47 -4.68
N PRO A 94 6.51 12.04 -3.78
CA PRO A 94 5.96 11.29 -2.66
C PRO A 94 5.01 10.19 -3.17
N MET A 95 5.20 8.97 -2.69
CA MET A 95 4.33 7.83 -2.97
C MET A 95 4.15 7.00 -1.70
N LEU A 96 2.91 6.71 -1.35
CA LEU A 96 2.60 5.81 -0.27
C LEU A 96 2.34 4.40 -0.83
N ILE A 97 3.09 3.42 -0.33
CA ILE A 97 2.95 2.03 -0.74
C ILE A 97 2.44 1.21 0.45
N ILE A 98 1.27 0.62 0.30
CA ILE A 98 0.71 -0.30 1.29
C ILE A 98 0.72 -1.70 0.68
N SER A 99 1.60 -2.53 1.21
CA SER A 99 1.69 -3.93 0.83
C SER A 99 1.17 -4.82 1.95
N GLY A 100 0.32 -5.76 1.61
CA GLY A 100 -0.07 -6.82 2.52
C GLY A 100 1.13 -7.68 2.95
N GLY A 101 0.88 -8.64 3.82
CA GLY A 101 1.86 -9.62 4.26
C GLY A 101 1.21 -10.97 4.51
N VAL A 102 2.03 -12.01 4.63
CA VAL A 102 1.55 -13.33 5.05
C VAL A 102 1.26 -13.34 6.56
N ARG A 103 0.42 -14.28 6.99
CA ARG A 103 0.16 -14.48 8.42
C ARG A 103 1.44 -14.80 9.18
N ARG A 104 1.62 -14.14 10.31
CA ARG A 104 2.83 -14.29 11.16
C ARG A 104 2.55 -15.04 12.47
N ASP A 105 1.28 -15.16 12.85
CA ASP A 105 0.82 -15.76 14.11
C ASP A 105 0.82 -17.30 14.10
N THR A 106 1.07 -17.92 12.95
CA THR A 106 1.06 -19.38 12.79
C THR A 106 2.40 -20.06 13.06
N GLY A 107 3.50 -19.30 13.09
CA GLY A 107 4.87 -19.83 13.14
C GLY A 107 5.28 -20.61 11.89
N LYS A 108 4.46 -20.63 10.84
CA LYS A 108 4.73 -21.34 9.57
C LYS A 108 5.41 -20.41 8.58
N PHE A 109 6.28 -20.98 7.76
CA PHE A 109 6.79 -20.34 6.56
C PHE A 109 5.88 -20.67 5.37
N TYR A 110 5.53 -19.65 4.58
CA TYR A 110 4.69 -19.81 3.39
C TYR A 110 5.53 -19.57 2.15
N GLN A 111 5.44 -20.46 1.15
CA GLN A 111 6.12 -20.26 -0.13
C GLN A 111 5.46 -19.11 -0.93
N LEU A 112 4.13 -19.09 -0.95
CA LEU A 112 3.39 -18.07 -1.67
C LEU A 112 3.50 -16.72 -0.96
N HIS A 113 4.03 -15.72 -1.67
CA HIS A 113 4.09 -14.32 -1.27
C HIS A 113 4.95 -13.99 -0.03
N GLN A 114 5.66 -14.97 0.56
CA GLN A 114 6.56 -14.70 1.68
C GLN A 114 7.97 -14.36 1.16
N ILE A 115 8.23 -13.08 1.03
CA ILE A 115 9.51 -12.51 0.58
C ILE A 115 9.89 -11.34 1.50
N ASP A 116 11.18 -11.05 1.62
CA ASP A 116 11.66 -9.88 2.36
C ASP A 116 11.50 -8.61 1.51
N GLN A 117 10.31 -8.05 1.55
CA GLN A 117 9.95 -6.84 0.80
C GLN A 117 10.79 -5.64 1.24
N HIS A 118 11.15 -5.55 2.52
CA HIS A 118 11.94 -4.44 3.04
C HIS A 118 13.33 -4.38 2.41
N LYS A 119 13.98 -5.54 2.25
CA LYS A 119 15.27 -5.61 1.55
C LYS A 119 15.19 -5.20 0.10
N ILE A 120 14.12 -5.62 -0.59
CA ILE A 120 13.94 -5.29 -2.01
C ILE A 120 13.69 -3.78 -2.18
N LEU A 121 12.87 -3.19 -1.32
CA LEU A 121 12.49 -1.78 -1.40
C LEU A 121 13.54 -0.82 -0.82
N ALA A 122 14.52 -1.29 -0.06
CA ALA A 122 15.47 -0.45 0.68
C ALA A 122 16.24 0.56 -0.20
N GLY A 123 16.48 0.23 -1.47
CA GLY A 123 17.20 1.11 -2.40
C GLY A 123 16.33 2.13 -3.14
N ILE A 124 15.01 2.00 -3.05
CA ILE A 124 14.05 2.79 -3.84
C ILE A 124 12.89 3.36 -2.99
N THR A 125 13.05 3.39 -1.68
CA THR A 125 12.09 4.02 -0.76
C THR A 125 12.82 4.85 0.29
N LYS A 126 12.22 5.96 0.67
CA LYS A 126 12.75 6.83 1.74
C LYS A 126 12.69 6.15 3.10
N LYS A 127 11.61 5.42 3.37
CA LYS A 127 11.37 4.71 4.63
C LYS A 127 10.45 3.52 4.41
N SER A 128 10.64 2.46 5.18
CA SER A 128 9.83 1.26 5.14
C SER A 128 9.49 0.82 6.56
N PHE A 129 8.22 0.51 6.81
CA PHE A 129 7.68 0.16 8.11
C PHE A 129 7.10 -1.24 8.12
N LEU A 130 7.36 -2.00 9.16
CA LEU A 130 6.70 -3.26 9.44
C LEU A 130 5.71 -3.07 10.59
N ILE A 131 4.43 -2.91 10.28
CA ILE A 131 3.36 -2.81 11.26
C ILE A 131 3.12 -4.20 11.88
N LYS A 132 3.24 -4.32 13.18
CA LYS A 132 3.07 -5.57 13.92
C LYS A 132 1.76 -5.63 14.70
N GLU A 133 1.33 -4.48 15.22
CA GLU A 133 0.17 -4.35 16.10
C GLU A 133 -0.87 -3.37 15.53
N HIS A 134 -2.14 -3.59 15.88
CA HIS A 134 -3.22 -2.69 15.47
C HIS A 134 -3.01 -1.23 15.90
N SER A 135 -2.39 -1.02 17.05
CA SER A 135 -2.09 0.31 17.59
C SER A 135 -1.08 1.10 16.76
N GLU A 136 -0.28 0.41 15.95
CA GLU A 136 0.75 1.03 15.10
C GLU A 136 0.20 1.52 13.76
N ILE A 137 -0.98 1.02 13.30
CA ILE A 137 -1.49 1.27 11.95
C ILE A 137 -1.68 2.76 11.69
N VAL A 138 -2.46 3.43 12.52
CA VAL A 138 -2.77 4.84 12.33
C VAL A 138 -1.54 5.72 12.49
N PRO A 139 -0.75 5.64 13.59
CA PRO A 139 0.46 6.44 13.73
C PRO A 139 1.46 6.27 12.58
N THR A 140 1.65 5.03 12.10
CA THR A 140 2.60 4.76 11.01
C THR A 140 2.18 5.37 9.68
N ILE A 141 0.88 5.39 9.37
CA ILE A 141 0.38 6.01 8.13
C ILE A 141 0.49 7.56 8.21
N PHE A 142 0.41 8.12 9.41
CA PHE A 142 0.58 9.56 9.61
C PHE A 142 2.05 10.02 9.61
N GLU A 143 3.02 9.13 9.80
CA GLU A 143 4.47 9.42 9.82
C GLU A 143 5.05 9.63 8.42
#